data_bd0bf0ae3b5dcf372d0b8aff5d06817c
#
_entry.id   bd0bf0ae3b5dcf372d0b8aff5d06817c
#
_cell.length_a   1.000
_cell.length_b   1.000
_cell.length_c   1.000
_cell.angle_alpha   90.00
_cell.angle_beta   90.00
_cell.angle_gamma   90.00
#
_symmetry.space_group_name_H-M   'P 1'
#
loop_
_entity.id
_entity.type
_entity.pdbx_description
1 polymer ?
#
loop_
_entity_poly.entity_id
_entity_poly.type
_entity_poly.pdbx_seq_one_letter_code
_entity_poly.pdbx_strand_id
1 'polypeptide(L)'
;MSRSGDDSLPQHIHMVGILGIGLSAIARVLAARGHQVSGSDLHSSPIRNDLERQGIEVYIGHAAENVAGAELLIISSAIPDGNPEVRVARRLGIPVVKRQGMMAKMMAGSKGIAVAGTHGKTTTSAMIAVILEKVGLSPTFIVGGMIAELGTNARAGQGPYFIIEADEYDHMFYGLRPQVAVVTNVEMDHPDCYGDIADMRAAYGVFLRQVPSDGNIVACADSAELERVLQESGQEIAPVVTYGRSREADYVVQDMQPNEAGGVDCRIYKRQKLWAELSLRVPGVHNALNGTAALIVAEGCGVESHKAASALSGFRGVLRRFEVKGECQGIVIVDDYAHHPTQVAATLSAARLRYPKRRIWAVLQPHTYSRTAALLDAFATCFGDADKVIITDIYAARSREKPIISAKDLAEAIEHEDVRYLGSFGEVVAYLLSEMSGGDLLLTLGAGNGYTIGERVLTELREQGKR
;
A
#
# COMPACT_ATOMS: atom_id res chain seq x y z
N MET A 1 21.71 23.95 -29.96
CA MET A 1 20.57 23.11 -30.39
C MET A 1 19.51 23.21 -29.32
N SER A 2 18.39 23.81 -29.60
CA SER A 2 17.29 24.17 -28.73
C SER A 2 16.63 22.91 -28.11
N ARG A 3 16.58 22.82 -26.80
CA ARG A 3 15.66 21.94 -26.08
C ARG A 3 14.25 22.50 -26.23
N SER A 4 13.60 22.19 -27.34
CA SER A 4 12.19 22.47 -27.56
C SER A 4 11.38 21.19 -27.33
N GLY A 5 10.91 21.02 -26.14
CA GLY A 5 9.85 20.12 -25.75
C GLY A 5 9.32 20.70 -24.45
N ASP A 6 8.21 21.42 -24.54
CA ASP A 6 7.49 21.95 -23.40
C ASP A 6 6.96 20.77 -22.58
N ASP A 7 7.72 20.32 -21.57
CA ASP A 7 7.37 19.25 -20.63
C ASP A 7 6.37 19.72 -19.56
N SER A 8 5.81 20.92 -19.72
CA SER A 8 4.79 21.45 -18.81
C SER A 8 3.47 20.68 -18.98
N LEU A 9 2.89 20.29 -17.87
CA LEU A 9 1.55 19.70 -17.88
C LEU A 9 0.53 20.76 -18.31
N PRO A 10 -0.50 20.37 -19.08
CA PRO A 10 -1.53 21.30 -19.55
C PRO A 10 -2.34 21.87 -18.36
N GLN A 11 -3.02 23.01 -18.62
CA GLN A 11 -3.76 23.71 -17.57
C GLN A 11 -4.99 22.95 -17.12
N HIS A 12 -5.78 22.38 -18.04
CA HIS A 12 -7.00 21.62 -17.69
C HIS A 12 -6.80 20.12 -17.92
N ILE A 13 -6.91 19.36 -16.83
CA ILE A 13 -6.73 17.91 -16.82
C ILE A 13 -8.01 17.23 -16.34
N HIS A 14 -8.55 16.32 -17.16
CA HIS A 14 -9.72 15.51 -16.79
C HIS A 14 -9.33 14.08 -16.44
N MET A 15 -9.95 13.49 -15.40
CA MET A 15 -9.60 12.15 -14.90
C MET A 15 -10.79 11.21 -14.90
N VAL A 16 -10.67 10.07 -15.59
CA VAL A 16 -11.74 9.04 -15.65
C VAL A 16 -11.46 7.95 -14.62
N GLY A 17 -12.36 7.77 -13.65
CA GLY A 17 -12.17 6.95 -12.44
C GLY A 17 -11.52 7.74 -11.29
N ILE A 18 -11.83 9.04 -11.18
CA ILE A 18 -11.17 9.99 -10.25
C ILE A 18 -11.36 9.63 -8.77
N LEU A 19 -12.42 8.92 -8.41
CA LEU A 19 -12.70 8.53 -7.02
C LEU A 19 -11.91 7.30 -6.57
N GLY A 20 -11.14 6.67 -7.46
CA GLY A 20 -10.16 5.65 -7.09
C GLY A 20 -8.99 6.26 -6.29
N ILE A 21 -8.47 5.52 -5.29
CA ILE A 21 -7.41 5.97 -4.36
C ILE A 21 -6.20 6.57 -5.12
N GLY A 22 -5.77 5.93 -6.21
CA GLY A 22 -4.60 6.39 -6.96
C GLY A 22 -4.83 7.66 -7.77
N LEU A 23 -5.98 7.79 -8.46
CA LEU A 23 -6.28 8.98 -9.26
C LEU A 23 -6.69 10.16 -8.39
N SER A 24 -7.43 9.95 -7.31
CA SER A 24 -7.75 11.02 -6.35
C SER A 24 -6.49 11.63 -5.71
N ALA A 25 -5.48 10.81 -5.44
CA ALA A 25 -4.19 11.30 -4.94
C ALA A 25 -3.45 12.18 -5.96
N ILE A 26 -3.43 11.77 -7.23
CA ILE A 26 -2.88 12.55 -8.34
C ILE A 26 -3.66 13.87 -8.50
N ALA A 27 -4.99 13.81 -8.46
CA ALA A 27 -5.87 14.98 -8.59
C ALA A 27 -5.54 16.05 -7.54
N ARG A 28 -5.37 15.64 -6.26
CA ARG A 28 -4.98 16.56 -5.17
C ARG A 28 -3.65 17.26 -5.44
N VAL A 29 -2.64 16.51 -5.87
CA VAL A 29 -1.32 17.08 -6.14
C VAL A 29 -1.37 18.05 -7.32
N LEU A 30 -2.08 17.72 -8.40
CA LEU A 30 -2.21 18.58 -9.57
C LEU A 30 -3.00 19.86 -9.25
N ALA A 31 -4.13 19.76 -8.55
CA ALA A 31 -4.90 20.92 -8.12
C ALA A 31 -4.07 21.84 -7.21
N ALA A 32 -3.32 21.28 -6.25
CA ALA A 32 -2.43 22.05 -5.38
C ALA A 32 -1.24 22.70 -6.13
N ARG A 33 -0.87 22.17 -7.30
CA ARG A 33 0.11 22.78 -8.22
C ARG A 33 -0.48 23.85 -9.16
N GLY A 34 -1.79 24.11 -9.06
CA GLY A 34 -2.49 25.17 -9.79
C GLY A 34 -3.13 24.72 -11.12
N HIS A 35 -3.18 23.41 -11.39
CA HIS A 35 -3.93 22.90 -12.55
C HIS A 35 -5.44 22.91 -12.26
N GLN A 36 -6.24 23.20 -13.26
CA GLN A 36 -7.68 22.96 -13.22
C GLN A 36 -7.89 21.44 -13.38
N VAL A 37 -8.49 20.81 -12.37
CA VAL A 37 -8.72 19.37 -12.37
C VAL A 37 -10.21 19.09 -12.33
N SER A 38 -10.66 18.24 -13.24
CA SER A 38 -12.02 17.68 -13.25
C SER A 38 -11.93 16.15 -13.39
N GLY A 39 -13.01 15.45 -13.13
CA GLY A 39 -13.04 14.02 -13.39
C GLY A 39 -14.39 13.37 -13.15
N SER A 40 -14.51 12.13 -13.57
CA SER A 40 -15.73 11.33 -13.48
C SER A 40 -15.49 9.99 -12.79
N ASP A 41 -16.55 9.45 -12.17
CA ASP A 41 -16.60 8.07 -11.67
C ASP A 41 -18.00 7.50 -11.79
N LEU A 42 -18.13 6.17 -11.83
CA LEU A 42 -19.45 5.52 -11.93
C LEU A 42 -20.27 5.67 -10.66
N HIS A 43 -19.62 5.64 -9.50
CA HIS A 43 -20.26 5.65 -8.19
C HIS A 43 -19.68 6.73 -7.29
N SER A 44 -20.53 7.36 -6.50
CA SER A 44 -20.09 8.32 -5.48
C SER A 44 -19.39 7.59 -4.32
N SER A 45 -18.41 8.25 -3.73
CA SER A 45 -17.73 7.80 -2.52
C SER A 45 -17.41 9.00 -1.60
N PRO A 46 -17.05 8.80 -0.33
CA PRO A 46 -16.64 9.89 0.58
C PRO A 46 -15.47 10.74 0.04
N ILE A 47 -14.64 10.20 -0.85
CA ILE A 47 -13.54 10.90 -1.50
C ILE A 47 -14.02 12.08 -2.32
N ARG A 48 -15.23 12.01 -2.89
CA ARG A 48 -15.84 13.09 -3.67
C ARG A 48 -15.87 14.41 -2.92
N ASN A 49 -16.46 14.42 -1.72
CA ASN A 49 -16.58 15.63 -0.91
C ASN A 49 -15.22 16.25 -0.58
N ASP A 50 -14.20 15.40 -0.47
CA ASP A 50 -12.83 15.83 -0.16
C ASP A 50 -12.17 16.50 -1.36
N LEU A 51 -12.37 15.97 -2.57
CA LEU A 51 -11.89 16.56 -3.81
C LEU A 51 -12.63 17.88 -4.13
N GLU A 52 -13.94 17.92 -3.98
CA GLU A 52 -14.75 19.12 -4.23
C GLU A 52 -14.37 20.28 -3.29
N ARG A 53 -14.03 19.99 -2.02
CA ARG A 53 -13.49 21.01 -1.09
C ARG A 53 -12.15 21.59 -1.53
N GLN A 54 -11.39 20.88 -2.36
CA GLN A 54 -10.13 21.31 -2.94
C GLN A 54 -10.30 21.97 -4.32
N GLY A 55 -11.53 22.26 -4.73
CA GLY A 55 -11.84 22.92 -6.00
C GLY A 55 -11.79 21.99 -7.22
N ILE A 56 -11.78 20.67 -7.01
CA ILE A 56 -11.79 19.66 -8.07
C ILE A 56 -13.24 19.34 -8.44
N GLU A 57 -13.58 19.44 -9.72
CA GLU A 57 -14.93 19.16 -10.20
C GLU A 57 -15.14 17.66 -10.44
N VAL A 58 -16.17 17.06 -9.79
CA VAL A 58 -16.39 15.61 -9.83
C VAL A 58 -17.79 15.28 -10.37
N TYR A 59 -17.82 14.59 -11.51
CA TYR A 59 -19.04 14.09 -12.15
C TYR A 59 -19.35 12.64 -11.74
N ILE A 60 -20.61 12.32 -11.51
CA ILE A 60 -21.04 10.94 -11.31
C ILE A 60 -21.70 10.44 -12.59
N GLY A 61 -21.16 9.33 -13.12
CA GLY A 61 -21.46 8.82 -14.45
C GLY A 61 -20.45 9.32 -15.50
N HIS A 62 -20.19 8.46 -16.49
CA HIS A 62 -19.31 8.80 -17.61
C HIS A 62 -20.13 9.36 -18.76
N ALA A 63 -19.86 10.59 -19.18
CA ALA A 63 -20.55 11.26 -20.27
C ALA A 63 -19.56 12.02 -21.18
N ALA A 64 -19.88 12.08 -22.47
CA ALA A 64 -19.02 12.74 -23.48
C ALA A 64 -18.77 14.22 -23.17
N GLU A 65 -19.73 14.87 -22.53
CA GLU A 65 -19.72 16.29 -22.18
C GLU A 65 -18.70 16.60 -21.04
N ASN A 66 -18.38 15.63 -20.19
CA ASN A 66 -17.47 15.82 -19.06
C ASN A 66 -16.06 16.23 -19.49
N VAL A 67 -15.63 15.91 -20.71
CA VAL A 67 -14.30 16.25 -21.23
C VAL A 67 -14.21 17.63 -21.86
N ALA A 68 -15.27 18.44 -21.77
CA ALA A 68 -15.29 19.76 -22.38
C ALA A 68 -14.18 20.66 -21.82
N GLY A 69 -13.35 21.22 -22.71
CA GLY A 69 -12.23 22.09 -22.34
C GLY A 69 -11.01 21.36 -21.77
N ALA A 70 -11.05 20.04 -21.61
CA ALA A 70 -9.88 19.28 -21.16
C ALA A 70 -8.79 19.26 -22.25
N GLU A 71 -7.55 19.41 -21.83
CA GLU A 71 -6.35 19.37 -22.70
C GLU A 71 -5.58 18.04 -22.55
N LEU A 72 -5.87 17.29 -21.45
CA LEU A 72 -5.30 15.98 -21.17
C LEU A 72 -6.35 15.12 -20.47
N LEU A 73 -6.46 13.86 -20.87
CA LEU A 73 -7.27 12.86 -20.21
C LEU A 73 -6.37 11.84 -19.49
N ILE A 74 -6.56 11.66 -18.18
CA ILE A 74 -5.89 10.61 -17.41
C ILE A 74 -6.91 9.53 -17.06
N ILE A 75 -6.59 8.27 -17.34
CA ILE A 75 -7.49 7.15 -17.10
C ILE A 75 -6.93 6.15 -16.09
N SER A 76 -7.81 5.59 -15.27
CA SER A 76 -7.51 4.40 -14.47
C SER A 76 -7.35 3.18 -15.38
N SER A 77 -6.53 2.20 -14.96
CA SER A 77 -6.38 0.92 -15.68
C SER A 77 -7.69 0.12 -15.78
N ALA A 78 -8.68 0.41 -14.94
CA ALA A 78 -10.00 -0.22 -15.00
C ALA A 78 -10.91 0.33 -16.11
N ILE A 79 -10.57 1.48 -16.72
CA ILE A 79 -11.40 2.14 -17.72
C ILE A 79 -11.21 1.49 -19.09
N PRO A 80 -12.30 0.95 -19.69
CA PRO A 80 -12.22 0.32 -21.00
C PRO A 80 -12.11 1.36 -22.12
N ASP A 81 -11.52 0.96 -23.25
CA ASP A 81 -11.40 1.83 -24.46
C ASP A 81 -12.74 2.31 -25.00
N GLY A 82 -13.83 1.58 -24.73
CA GLY A 82 -15.20 1.96 -25.13
C GLY A 82 -15.85 3.03 -24.26
N ASN A 83 -15.19 3.55 -23.22
CA ASN A 83 -15.71 4.60 -22.37
C ASN A 83 -16.05 5.86 -23.19
N PRO A 84 -17.22 6.52 -22.98
CA PRO A 84 -17.65 7.66 -23.81
C PRO A 84 -16.66 8.84 -23.76
N GLU A 85 -16.06 9.11 -22.60
CA GLU A 85 -15.10 10.20 -22.43
C GLU A 85 -13.78 9.90 -23.17
N VAL A 86 -13.28 8.66 -23.10
CA VAL A 86 -12.08 8.21 -23.82
C VAL A 86 -12.30 8.32 -25.35
N ARG A 87 -13.48 7.89 -25.83
CA ARG A 87 -13.83 7.97 -27.26
C ARG A 87 -13.88 9.40 -27.76
N VAL A 88 -14.50 10.30 -27.00
CA VAL A 88 -14.60 11.72 -27.37
C VAL A 88 -13.24 12.38 -27.31
N ALA A 89 -12.44 12.17 -26.27
CA ALA A 89 -11.09 12.71 -26.16
C ALA A 89 -10.23 12.34 -27.38
N ARG A 90 -10.21 11.06 -27.77
CA ARG A 90 -9.47 10.59 -28.96
C ARG A 90 -9.97 11.25 -30.24
N ARG A 91 -11.30 11.42 -30.42
CA ARG A 91 -11.88 12.08 -31.58
C ARG A 91 -11.52 13.57 -31.69
N LEU A 92 -11.40 14.24 -30.52
CA LEU A 92 -11.01 15.65 -30.43
C LEU A 92 -9.48 15.84 -30.44
N GLY A 93 -8.69 14.78 -30.54
CA GLY A 93 -7.24 14.85 -30.49
C GLY A 93 -6.65 15.18 -29.12
N ILE A 94 -7.47 15.06 -28.04
CA ILE A 94 -7.01 15.22 -26.66
C ILE A 94 -6.15 14.00 -26.29
N PRO A 95 -4.90 14.18 -25.82
CA PRO A 95 -4.05 13.08 -25.39
C PRO A 95 -4.72 12.28 -24.26
N VAL A 96 -4.71 10.95 -24.38
CA VAL A 96 -5.20 10.03 -23.36
C VAL A 96 -4.02 9.26 -22.79
N VAL A 97 -3.76 9.40 -21.50
CA VAL A 97 -2.64 8.75 -20.83
C VAL A 97 -3.15 7.88 -19.67
N LYS A 98 -2.51 6.75 -19.45
CA LYS A 98 -2.70 5.97 -18.23
C LYS A 98 -1.98 6.65 -17.06
N ARG A 99 -2.41 6.35 -15.82
CA ARG A 99 -1.79 6.81 -14.56
C ARG A 99 -0.25 6.71 -14.59
N GLN A 100 0.29 5.63 -15.12
CA GLN A 100 1.73 5.36 -15.24
C GLN A 100 2.51 6.49 -15.95
N GLY A 101 2.06 6.90 -17.15
CA GLY A 101 2.71 7.95 -17.92
C GLY A 101 2.66 9.31 -17.24
N MET A 102 1.65 9.53 -16.38
CA MET A 102 1.51 10.77 -15.63
C MET A 102 2.51 10.87 -14.48
N MET A 103 2.78 9.75 -13.78
CA MET A 103 3.64 9.76 -12.61
C MET A 103 5.08 10.20 -12.94
N ALA A 104 5.63 9.73 -14.06
CA ALA A 104 6.96 10.17 -14.54
C ALA A 104 7.03 11.69 -14.77
N LYS A 105 5.99 12.25 -15.41
CA LYS A 105 5.89 13.69 -15.64
C LYS A 105 5.78 14.49 -14.35
N MET A 106 5.02 14.00 -13.38
CA MET A 106 4.87 14.67 -12.08
C MET A 106 6.15 14.66 -11.24
N MET A 107 7.02 13.64 -11.41
CA MET A 107 8.33 13.53 -10.76
C MET A 107 9.40 14.39 -11.43
N ALA A 108 9.21 14.79 -12.66
CA ALA A 108 10.21 15.54 -13.41
C ALA A 108 10.68 16.79 -12.65
N GLY A 109 12.00 16.99 -12.59
CA GLY A 109 12.61 18.09 -11.85
C GLY A 109 12.69 17.91 -10.32
N SER A 110 12.16 16.80 -9.77
CA SER A 110 12.24 16.49 -8.34
C SER A 110 13.26 15.37 -8.07
N LYS A 111 13.75 15.30 -6.82
CA LYS A 111 14.50 14.15 -6.33
C LYS A 111 13.50 13.03 -5.98
N GLY A 112 13.24 12.15 -6.95
CA GLY A 112 12.28 11.08 -6.82
C GLY A 112 12.72 10.00 -5.84
N ILE A 113 11.84 9.60 -4.94
CA ILE A 113 11.99 8.46 -4.02
C ILE A 113 10.85 7.50 -4.33
N ALA A 114 11.17 6.34 -4.92
CA ALA A 114 10.19 5.34 -5.31
C ALA A 114 10.32 4.09 -4.45
N VAL A 115 9.21 3.68 -3.83
CA VAL A 115 9.19 2.50 -2.95
C VAL A 115 8.44 1.36 -3.64
N ALA A 116 9.18 0.33 -4.01
CA ALA A 116 8.70 -0.91 -4.60
C ALA A 116 8.76 -2.08 -3.61
N GLY A 117 8.23 -3.21 -4.01
CA GLY A 117 8.20 -4.46 -3.27
C GLY A 117 6.79 -5.05 -3.23
N THR A 118 6.67 -6.35 -3.16
CA THR A 118 5.38 -7.03 -3.09
C THR A 118 4.59 -6.56 -1.86
N HIS A 119 5.27 -6.39 -0.71
CA HIS A 119 4.69 -5.96 0.56
C HIS A 119 5.43 -4.75 1.15
N GLY A 120 4.74 -3.97 2.00
CA GLY A 120 5.38 -2.88 2.74
C GLY A 120 5.48 -1.53 2.02
N LYS A 121 5.20 -1.46 0.71
CA LYS A 121 5.28 -0.22 -0.10
C LYS A 121 4.61 0.98 0.58
N THR A 122 3.32 0.86 0.86
CA THR A 122 2.47 1.92 1.45
C THR A 122 3.02 2.42 2.78
N THR A 123 3.35 1.48 3.67
CA THR A 123 3.85 1.82 5.01
C THR A 123 5.21 2.50 4.94
N THR A 124 6.12 1.99 4.13
CA THR A 124 7.46 2.57 3.96
C THR A 124 7.39 3.97 3.34
N SER A 125 6.60 4.14 2.27
CA SER A 125 6.37 5.46 1.65
C SER A 125 5.76 6.45 2.64
N ALA A 126 4.80 6.01 3.45
CA ALA A 126 4.18 6.82 4.49
C ALA A 126 5.19 7.23 5.58
N MET A 127 6.03 6.30 6.04
CA MET A 127 7.08 6.58 7.02
C MET A 127 8.10 7.59 6.48
N ILE A 128 8.54 7.45 5.22
CA ILE A 128 9.43 8.44 4.57
C ILE A 128 8.75 9.80 4.50
N ALA A 129 7.49 9.87 4.07
CA ALA A 129 6.74 11.11 3.98
C ALA A 129 6.60 11.79 5.35
N VAL A 130 6.29 11.03 6.41
CA VAL A 130 6.17 11.55 7.78
C VAL A 130 7.51 12.09 8.31
N ILE A 131 8.61 11.36 8.07
CA ILE A 131 9.94 11.84 8.48
C ILE A 131 10.23 13.19 7.80
N LEU A 132 10.19 13.22 6.46
CA LEU A 132 10.60 14.39 5.69
C LEU A 132 9.69 15.60 5.99
N GLU A 133 8.39 15.37 6.21
CA GLU A 133 7.46 16.43 6.61
C GLU A 133 7.79 17.00 8.01
N LYS A 134 8.00 16.12 9.00
CA LYS A 134 8.28 16.55 10.37
C LYS A 134 9.63 17.25 10.54
N VAL A 135 10.60 16.94 9.69
CA VAL A 135 11.89 17.66 9.70
C VAL A 135 11.90 18.93 8.81
N GLY A 136 10.74 19.29 8.25
CA GLY A 136 10.57 20.54 7.49
C GLY A 136 11.05 20.50 6.04
N LEU A 137 11.30 19.31 5.47
CA LEU A 137 11.71 19.16 4.06
C LEU A 137 10.54 19.23 3.08
N SER A 138 9.30 19.31 3.57
CA SER A 138 8.07 19.54 2.79
C SER A 138 8.02 18.77 1.45
N PRO A 139 8.03 17.42 1.47
CA PRO A 139 8.03 16.61 0.24
C PRO A 139 6.67 16.65 -0.46
N THR A 140 6.67 16.52 -1.79
CA THR A 140 5.49 16.02 -2.50
C THR A 140 5.41 14.50 -2.26
N PHE A 141 4.23 13.98 -1.96
CA PHE A 141 4.06 12.53 -1.83
C PHE A 141 2.72 12.04 -2.36
N ILE A 142 2.72 10.79 -2.86
CA ILE A 142 1.55 10.02 -3.28
C ILE A 142 1.72 8.60 -2.73
N VAL A 143 0.88 8.23 -1.77
CA VAL A 143 0.92 6.96 -1.04
C VAL A 143 -0.40 6.20 -1.26
N GLY A 144 -0.37 4.89 -1.27
CA GLY A 144 -1.54 4.03 -1.56
C GLY A 144 -2.61 3.99 -0.46
N GLY A 145 -2.38 4.63 0.70
CA GLY A 145 -3.33 4.66 1.80
C GLY A 145 -3.25 5.96 2.60
N MET A 146 -4.31 6.28 3.33
CA MET A 146 -4.39 7.48 4.17
C MET A 146 -3.41 7.38 5.34
N ILE A 147 -2.47 8.31 5.45
CA ILE A 147 -1.52 8.41 6.55
C ILE A 147 -2.25 9.02 7.75
N ALA A 148 -2.37 8.26 8.85
CA ALA A 148 -3.21 8.64 9.98
C ALA A 148 -2.83 10.00 10.62
N GLU A 149 -1.53 10.32 10.67
CA GLU A 149 -1.05 11.60 11.24
C GLU A 149 -1.26 12.79 10.32
N LEU A 150 -1.16 12.58 9.01
CA LEU A 150 -1.24 13.64 8.02
C LEU A 150 -2.67 13.87 7.50
N GLY A 151 -3.59 12.93 7.78
CA GLY A 151 -4.97 12.97 7.34
C GLY A 151 -5.15 12.95 5.82
N THR A 152 -4.12 12.51 5.08
CA THR A 152 -4.14 12.47 3.61
C THR A 152 -3.22 11.36 3.09
N ASN A 153 -3.45 10.94 1.86
CA ASN A 153 -2.57 10.03 1.13
C ASN A 153 -1.74 10.74 0.06
N ALA A 154 -1.93 12.05 -0.13
CA ALA A 154 -1.17 12.81 -1.11
C ALA A 154 -1.11 14.29 -0.73
N ARG A 155 0.03 14.92 -0.99
CA ARG A 155 0.26 16.35 -0.78
C ARG A 155 1.27 16.87 -1.80
N ALA A 156 1.08 18.08 -2.30
CA ALA A 156 2.09 18.82 -3.00
C ALA A 156 2.93 19.59 -1.98
N GLY A 157 4.19 19.23 -1.84
CA GLY A 157 5.17 19.93 -1.01
C GLY A 157 5.92 21.00 -1.77
N GLN A 158 6.67 21.84 -1.03
CA GLN A 158 7.53 22.90 -1.59
C GLN A 158 8.99 22.46 -1.68
N GLY A 159 9.33 21.32 -1.09
CA GLY A 159 10.69 20.78 -1.09
C GLY A 159 11.04 20.04 -2.38
N PRO A 160 12.31 19.63 -2.52
CA PRO A 160 12.79 19.01 -3.75
C PRO A 160 12.43 17.54 -3.90
N TYR A 161 11.84 16.91 -2.87
CA TYR A 161 11.61 15.46 -2.85
C TYR A 161 10.20 15.10 -3.33
N PHE A 162 10.12 14.03 -4.13
CA PHE A 162 8.86 13.43 -4.57
C PHE A 162 8.82 11.95 -4.18
N ILE A 163 7.95 11.59 -3.24
CA ILE A 163 7.81 10.23 -2.71
C ILE A 163 6.62 9.55 -3.38
N ILE A 164 6.84 8.33 -3.88
CA ILE A 164 5.79 7.56 -4.57
C ILE A 164 5.92 6.07 -4.30
N GLU A 165 4.77 5.39 -4.27
CA GLU A 165 4.74 3.93 -4.40
C GLU A 165 4.98 3.53 -5.85
N ALA A 166 5.98 2.67 -6.05
CA ALA A 166 6.31 2.06 -7.32
C ALA A 166 5.57 0.70 -7.41
N ASP A 167 4.37 0.75 -7.98
CA ASP A 167 3.49 -0.41 -8.11
C ASP A 167 3.97 -1.30 -9.25
N GLU A 168 4.24 -2.57 -8.97
CA GLU A 168 4.64 -3.58 -9.96
C GLU A 168 3.49 -4.01 -10.87
N TYR A 169 2.24 -3.86 -10.41
CA TYR A 169 1.06 -4.24 -11.17
C TYR A 169 0.96 -3.49 -12.50
N ASP A 170 0.70 -4.22 -13.60
CA ASP A 170 0.65 -3.69 -14.99
C ASP A 170 1.94 -2.93 -15.35
N HIS A 171 3.10 -3.33 -14.75
CA HIS A 171 4.42 -2.72 -14.95
C HIS A 171 4.45 -1.20 -14.70
N MET A 172 3.60 -0.70 -13.79
CA MET A 172 3.44 0.74 -13.57
C MET A 172 4.72 1.45 -13.17
N PHE A 173 5.64 0.76 -12.50
CA PHE A 173 6.94 1.32 -12.10
C PHE A 173 7.94 1.52 -13.25
N TYR A 174 7.69 0.98 -14.46
CA TYR A 174 8.59 1.16 -15.62
C TYR A 174 8.72 2.61 -16.12
N GLY A 175 7.73 3.44 -15.84
CA GLY A 175 7.76 4.86 -16.20
C GLY A 175 8.53 5.76 -15.24
N LEU A 176 8.88 5.27 -14.05
CA LEU A 176 9.50 6.07 -13.01
C LEU A 176 11.01 6.28 -13.27
N ARG A 177 11.53 7.41 -12.82
CA ARG A 177 12.97 7.75 -12.88
C ARG A 177 13.41 8.26 -11.51
N PRO A 178 13.42 7.38 -10.48
CA PRO A 178 13.73 7.80 -9.12
C PRO A 178 15.23 8.01 -8.92
N GLN A 179 15.60 9.01 -8.10
CA GLN A 179 16.95 9.16 -7.57
C GLN A 179 17.25 8.11 -6.50
N VAL A 180 16.22 7.69 -5.76
CA VAL A 180 16.31 6.64 -4.76
C VAL A 180 15.21 5.62 -5.00
N ALA A 181 15.58 4.35 -5.19
CA ALA A 181 14.66 3.22 -5.20
C ALA A 181 14.77 2.45 -3.89
N VAL A 182 13.64 2.20 -3.24
CA VAL A 182 13.54 1.27 -2.10
C VAL A 182 12.86 0.01 -2.59
N VAL A 183 13.42 -1.16 -2.30
CA VAL A 183 12.75 -2.45 -2.54
C VAL A 183 12.68 -3.23 -1.23
N THR A 184 11.46 -3.44 -0.76
CA THR A 184 11.21 -4.08 0.54
C THR A 184 11.30 -5.60 0.47
N ASN A 185 10.79 -6.20 -0.59
CA ASN A 185 10.83 -7.64 -0.87
C ASN A 185 10.35 -7.91 -2.30
N VAL A 186 10.61 -9.11 -2.79
CA VAL A 186 10.07 -9.63 -4.05
C VAL A 186 9.50 -11.01 -3.78
N GLU A 187 8.21 -11.19 -4.02
CA GLU A 187 7.49 -12.46 -3.91
C GLU A 187 6.51 -12.59 -5.08
N MET A 188 6.09 -13.81 -5.40
CA MET A 188 5.11 -14.03 -6.46
C MET A 188 3.77 -13.43 -6.06
N ASP A 189 3.29 -12.46 -6.83
CA ASP A 189 1.95 -11.88 -6.74
C ASP A 189 1.47 -11.50 -8.15
N HIS A 190 0.20 -11.11 -8.27
CA HIS A 190 -0.39 -10.69 -9.54
C HIS A 190 -0.24 -11.73 -10.67
N PRO A 191 -0.77 -12.97 -10.50
CA PRO A 191 -0.64 -14.04 -11.49
C PRO A 191 -1.40 -13.73 -12.80
N ASP A 192 -2.21 -12.69 -12.84
CA ASP A 192 -2.83 -12.13 -14.04
C ASP A 192 -1.87 -11.22 -14.84
N CYS A 193 -0.71 -10.85 -14.26
CA CYS A 193 0.28 -9.97 -14.86
C CYS A 193 1.64 -10.68 -15.07
N TYR A 194 2.00 -11.58 -14.17
CA TYR A 194 3.27 -12.31 -14.17
C TYR A 194 3.03 -13.81 -14.24
N GLY A 195 3.68 -14.48 -15.18
CA GLY A 195 3.56 -15.93 -15.37
C GLY A 195 4.22 -16.73 -14.26
N ASP A 196 5.36 -16.24 -13.75
CA ASP A 196 6.13 -16.87 -12.67
C ASP A 196 7.01 -15.84 -11.92
N ILE A 197 7.76 -16.33 -10.93
CA ILE A 197 8.67 -15.50 -10.14
C ILE A 197 9.84 -14.94 -10.97
N ALA A 198 10.24 -15.61 -12.06
CA ALA A 198 11.31 -15.13 -12.92
C ALA A 198 10.86 -13.88 -13.71
N ASP A 199 9.61 -13.86 -14.19
CA ASP A 199 9.01 -12.68 -14.81
C ASP A 199 8.99 -11.50 -13.84
N MET A 200 8.62 -11.74 -12.57
CA MET A 200 8.67 -10.71 -11.54
C MET A 200 10.09 -10.20 -11.31
N ARG A 201 11.09 -11.09 -11.15
CA ARG A 201 12.50 -10.68 -11.01
C ARG A 201 12.95 -9.82 -12.18
N ALA A 202 12.64 -10.24 -13.41
CA ALA A 202 12.97 -9.46 -14.61
C ALA A 202 12.36 -8.04 -14.56
N ALA A 203 11.11 -7.93 -14.13
CA ALA A 203 10.42 -6.64 -14.00
C ALA A 203 11.08 -5.74 -12.95
N TYR A 204 11.43 -6.27 -11.78
CA TYR A 204 12.18 -5.52 -10.77
C TYR A 204 13.58 -5.11 -11.28
N GLY A 205 14.28 -5.98 -12.01
CA GLY A 205 15.55 -5.64 -12.67
C GLY A 205 15.42 -4.46 -13.62
N VAL A 206 14.35 -4.39 -14.42
CA VAL A 206 14.05 -3.22 -15.27
C VAL A 206 13.83 -1.98 -14.41
N PHE A 207 13.10 -2.07 -13.31
CA PHE A 207 12.87 -0.93 -12.41
C PHE A 207 14.18 -0.43 -11.79
N LEU A 208 15.05 -1.31 -11.30
CA LEU A 208 16.32 -0.92 -10.67
C LEU A 208 17.27 -0.21 -11.65
N ARG A 209 17.30 -0.62 -12.92
CA ARG A 209 18.09 0.04 -13.97
C ARG A 209 17.62 1.45 -14.32
N GLN A 210 16.45 1.87 -13.84
CA GLN A 210 15.96 3.24 -14.04
C GLN A 210 16.55 4.24 -13.03
N VAL A 211 17.17 3.75 -11.96
CA VAL A 211 17.90 4.59 -10.99
C VAL A 211 19.20 5.05 -11.65
N PRO A 212 19.47 6.37 -11.73
CA PRO A 212 20.71 6.88 -12.34
C PRO A 212 21.93 6.44 -11.52
N SER A 213 23.11 6.43 -12.16
CA SER A 213 24.36 5.95 -11.54
C SER A 213 24.80 6.77 -10.31
N ASP A 214 24.35 8.00 -10.18
CA ASP A 214 24.53 8.87 -9.00
C ASP A 214 23.37 8.76 -7.99
N GLY A 215 22.40 7.87 -8.25
CA GLY A 215 21.32 7.52 -7.35
C GLY A 215 21.69 6.42 -6.37
N ASN A 216 20.69 5.93 -5.62
CA ASN A 216 20.89 4.85 -4.65
C ASN A 216 19.70 3.86 -4.67
N ILE A 217 20.02 2.60 -4.42
CA ILE A 217 19.06 1.53 -4.19
C ILE A 217 19.13 1.11 -2.71
N VAL A 218 17.99 1.09 -2.02
CA VAL A 218 17.87 0.60 -0.64
C VAL A 218 17.12 -0.73 -0.69
N ALA A 219 17.80 -1.84 -0.41
CA ALA A 219 17.29 -3.19 -0.63
C ALA A 219 17.24 -4.00 0.66
N CYS A 220 16.12 -4.70 0.90
CA CYS A 220 15.98 -5.59 2.04
C CYS A 220 16.74 -6.91 1.79
N ALA A 221 17.76 -7.18 2.60
CA ALA A 221 18.58 -8.38 2.53
C ALA A 221 17.86 -9.66 3.02
N ASP A 222 16.71 -9.51 3.67
CA ASP A 222 15.91 -10.67 4.14
C ASP A 222 15.05 -11.29 3.01
N SER A 223 15.07 -10.72 1.79
CA SER A 223 14.32 -11.22 0.63
C SER A 223 15.25 -11.95 -0.35
N ALA A 224 15.16 -13.28 -0.38
CA ALA A 224 15.97 -14.10 -1.26
C ALA A 224 15.76 -13.82 -2.75
N GLU A 225 14.50 -13.53 -3.16
CA GLU A 225 14.23 -13.20 -4.56
C GLU A 225 14.78 -11.81 -4.93
N LEU A 226 14.78 -10.85 -4.00
CA LEU A 226 15.42 -9.56 -4.23
C LEU A 226 16.94 -9.69 -4.36
N GLU A 227 17.57 -10.54 -3.53
CA GLU A 227 18.99 -10.85 -3.68
C GLU A 227 19.32 -11.38 -5.08
N ARG A 228 18.49 -12.30 -5.61
CA ARG A 228 18.62 -12.78 -6.99
C ARG A 228 18.47 -11.67 -8.02
N VAL A 229 17.48 -10.77 -7.85
CA VAL A 229 17.32 -9.59 -8.74
C VAL A 229 18.60 -8.75 -8.77
N LEU A 230 19.21 -8.50 -7.61
CA LEU A 230 20.45 -7.73 -7.52
C LEU A 230 21.62 -8.44 -8.21
N GLN A 231 21.76 -9.75 -8.00
CA GLN A 231 22.79 -10.57 -8.65
C GLN A 231 22.62 -10.61 -10.17
N GLU A 232 21.39 -10.84 -10.65
CA GLU A 232 21.05 -10.87 -12.09
C GLU A 232 21.22 -9.50 -12.77
N SER A 233 21.05 -8.41 -12.02
CA SER A 233 21.24 -7.04 -12.53
C SER A 233 22.71 -6.61 -12.61
N GLY A 234 23.59 -7.24 -11.83
CA GLY A 234 25.05 -7.04 -11.87
C GLY A 234 25.45 -5.58 -11.63
N GLN A 235 26.39 -5.08 -12.48
CA GLN A 235 26.94 -3.72 -12.40
C GLN A 235 26.11 -2.67 -13.17
N GLU A 236 24.96 -3.06 -13.74
CA GLU A 236 24.12 -2.18 -14.55
C GLU A 236 23.18 -1.27 -13.72
N ILE A 237 23.23 -1.39 -12.38
CA ILE A 237 22.38 -0.66 -11.45
C ILE A 237 23.18 0.31 -10.58
N ALA A 238 22.48 1.30 -10.02
CA ALA A 238 23.03 2.26 -9.06
C ALA A 238 23.59 1.57 -7.80
N PRO A 239 24.42 2.25 -6.99
CA PRO A 239 24.91 1.73 -5.73
C PRO A 239 23.80 1.19 -4.84
N VAL A 240 24.02 0.00 -4.27
CA VAL A 240 23.05 -0.68 -3.40
C VAL A 240 23.49 -0.54 -1.95
N VAL A 241 22.52 -0.19 -1.10
CA VAL A 241 22.63 -0.19 0.37
C VAL A 241 21.64 -1.22 0.89
N THR A 242 22.11 -2.19 1.67
CA THR A 242 21.28 -3.28 2.18
C THR A 242 20.85 -3.05 3.63
N TYR A 243 19.66 -3.52 3.97
CA TYR A 243 19.16 -3.56 5.35
C TYR A 243 18.40 -4.85 5.62
N GLY A 244 18.37 -5.28 6.86
CA GLY A 244 17.66 -6.50 7.23
C GLY A 244 18.06 -7.03 8.61
N ARG A 245 17.65 -8.25 8.90
CA ARG A 245 18.08 -9.01 10.09
C ARG A 245 19.35 -9.79 9.82
N SER A 246 19.68 -10.04 8.55
CA SER A 246 20.92 -10.67 8.16
C SER A 246 22.12 -9.85 8.64
N ARG A 247 23.12 -10.55 9.24
CA ARG A 247 24.35 -9.91 9.70
C ARG A 247 25.25 -9.36 8.60
N GLU A 248 24.95 -9.74 7.37
CA GLU A 248 25.68 -9.31 6.16
C GLU A 248 25.16 -8.00 5.60
N ALA A 249 23.98 -7.53 6.07
CA ALA A 249 23.42 -6.26 5.64
C ALA A 249 24.26 -5.06 6.12
N ASP A 250 24.28 -3.98 5.36
CA ASP A 250 24.92 -2.72 5.75
C ASP A 250 24.27 -2.11 7.01
N TYR A 251 22.95 -2.28 7.14
CA TYR A 251 22.16 -1.87 8.30
C TYR A 251 21.45 -3.09 8.88
N VAL A 252 21.89 -3.51 10.05
CA VAL A 252 21.39 -4.72 10.72
C VAL A 252 20.38 -4.37 11.80
N VAL A 253 19.16 -4.90 11.69
CA VAL A 253 18.08 -4.71 12.67
C VAL A 253 18.14 -5.82 13.71
N GLN A 254 18.28 -5.45 14.98
CA GLN A 254 18.39 -6.37 16.11
C GLN A 254 17.47 -5.93 17.27
N ASP A 255 17.42 -6.75 18.31
CA ASP A 255 16.73 -6.47 19.57
C ASP A 255 15.27 -6.03 19.39
N MET A 256 14.57 -6.64 18.42
CA MET A 256 13.16 -6.35 18.16
C MET A 256 12.29 -6.91 19.26
N GLN A 257 11.51 -6.04 19.92
CA GLN A 257 10.60 -6.41 20.99
C GLN A 257 9.33 -5.57 20.98
N PRO A 258 8.19 -6.12 21.44
CA PRO A 258 6.99 -5.33 21.66
C PRO A 258 7.23 -4.23 22.69
N ASN A 259 6.61 -3.05 22.50
CA ASN A 259 6.69 -1.94 23.44
C ASN A 259 5.33 -1.62 24.09
N GLU A 260 5.34 -0.77 25.12
CA GLU A 260 4.14 -0.37 25.87
C GLU A 260 3.10 0.37 25.02
N ALA A 261 3.50 1.00 23.92
CA ALA A 261 2.60 1.65 22.98
C ALA A 261 1.86 0.64 22.04
N GLY A 262 2.16 -0.65 22.21
CA GLY A 262 1.60 -1.73 21.39
C GLY A 262 2.24 -1.84 20.01
N GLY A 263 3.41 -1.27 19.83
CA GLY A 263 4.23 -1.32 18.63
C GLY A 263 5.49 -2.16 18.80
N VAL A 264 6.57 -1.76 18.14
CA VAL A 264 7.85 -2.47 18.15
C VAL A 264 9.01 -1.51 18.42
N ASP A 265 9.92 -1.91 19.33
CA ASP A 265 11.23 -1.29 19.52
C ASP A 265 12.29 -2.14 18.83
N CYS A 266 13.32 -1.51 18.28
CA CYS A 266 14.47 -2.20 17.76
C CYS A 266 15.72 -1.31 17.77
N ARG A 267 16.89 -1.96 17.63
CA ARG A 267 18.19 -1.31 17.44
C ARG A 267 18.70 -1.59 16.04
N ILE A 268 19.25 -0.55 15.42
CA ILE A 268 19.79 -0.63 14.07
C ILE A 268 21.28 -0.35 14.15
N TYR A 269 22.07 -1.27 13.62
CA TYR A 269 23.53 -1.18 13.61
C TYR A 269 24.03 -0.96 12.18
N LYS A 270 24.90 0.03 11.97
CA LYS A 270 25.62 0.28 10.72
C LYS A 270 27.08 -0.07 10.95
N ARG A 271 27.62 -1.02 10.18
CA ARG A 271 29.01 -1.50 10.35
C ARG A 271 29.34 -1.84 11.81
N GLN A 272 28.46 -2.60 12.46
CA GLN A 272 28.54 -3.06 13.86
C GLN A 272 28.49 -1.96 14.93
N LYS A 273 28.23 -0.70 14.56
CA LYS A 273 28.02 0.40 15.51
C LYS A 273 26.53 0.72 15.61
N LEU A 274 26.05 0.94 16.81
CA LEU A 274 24.68 1.43 17.00
C LEU A 274 24.49 2.74 16.23
N TRP A 275 23.58 2.73 15.26
CA TRP A 275 23.30 3.84 14.38
C TRP A 275 22.00 4.56 14.75
N ALA A 276 20.96 3.78 15.13
CA ALA A 276 19.70 4.32 15.59
C ALA A 276 18.98 3.35 16.55
N GLU A 277 18.20 3.89 17.46
CA GLU A 277 17.15 3.18 18.20
C GLU A 277 15.82 3.64 17.65
N LEU A 278 14.97 2.70 17.26
CA LEU A 278 13.68 2.96 16.64
C LEU A 278 12.56 2.42 17.52
N SER A 279 11.63 3.30 17.88
CA SER A 279 10.42 2.94 18.61
C SER A 279 9.20 3.34 17.78
N LEU A 280 8.40 2.36 17.38
CA LEU A 280 7.20 2.55 16.57
C LEU A 280 5.95 2.24 17.38
N ARG A 281 4.82 2.87 17.03
CA ARG A 281 3.50 2.52 17.59
C ARG A 281 2.77 1.43 16.79
N VAL A 282 3.30 1.07 15.63
CA VAL A 282 2.77 0.00 14.79
C VAL A 282 3.51 -1.30 15.08
N PRO A 283 2.81 -2.45 15.24
CA PRO A 283 3.42 -3.70 15.63
C PRO A 283 4.08 -4.43 14.45
N GLY A 284 4.91 -5.42 14.78
CA GLY A 284 5.44 -6.40 13.84
C GLY A 284 6.84 -6.10 13.34
N VAL A 285 7.59 -7.19 13.11
CA VAL A 285 8.96 -7.18 12.59
C VAL A 285 9.04 -6.46 11.24
N HIS A 286 8.05 -6.68 10.37
CA HIS A 286 7.98 -6.03 9.06
C HIS A 286 7.93 -4.49 9.17
N ASN A 287 7.31 -3.93 10.22
CA ASN A 287 7.29 -2.48 10.43
C ASN A 287 8.62 -1.94 10.96
N ALA A 288 9.36 -2.71 11.76
CA ALA A 288 10.74 -2.36 12.12
C ALA A 288 11.64 -2.28 10.87
N LEU A 289 11.50 -3.23 9.95
CA LEU A 289 12.20 -3.22 8.66
C LEU A 289 11.77 -2.04 7.77
N ASN A 290 10.46 -1.79 7.63
CA ASN A 290 9.94 -0.63 6.88
C ASN A 290 10.47 0.70 7.46
N GLY A 291 10.49 0.83 8.79
CA GLY A 291 11.04 1.99 9.47
C GLY A 291 12.54 2.17 9.23
N THR A 292 13.30 1.06 9.24
CA THR A 292 14.73 1.07 8.94
C THR A 292 14.99 1.58 7.52
N ALA A 293 14.26 1.08 6.53
CA ALA A 293 14.35 1.58 5.15
C ALA A 293 14.06 3.09 5.08
N ALA A 294 13.03 3.54 5.79
CA ALA A 294 12.66 4.95 5.84
C ALA A 294 13.75 5.83 6.47
N LEU A 295 14.41 5.35 7.53
CA LEU A 295 15.54 6.06 8.16
C LEU A 295 16.75 6.16 7.21
N ILE A 296 17.06 5.09 6.46
CA ILE A 296 18.16 5.08 5.49
C ILE A 296 17.90 6.09 4.36
N VAL A 297 16.68 6.13 3.86
CA VAL A 297 16.27 7.15 2.86
C VAL A 297 16.40 8.56 3.43
N ALA A 298 15.97 8.77 4.67
CA ALA A 298 16.09 10.06 5.34
C ALA A 298 17.56 10.49 5.54
N GLU A 299 18.47 9.55 5.88
CA GLU A 299 19.91 9.82 5.93
C GLU A 299 20.42 10.30 4.57
N GLY A 300 20.01 9.67 3.46
CA GLY A 300 20.31 10.09 2.10
C GLY A 300 19.76 11.48 1.73
N CYS A 301 18.71 11.94 2.44
CA CYS A 301 18.16 13.31 2.34
C CYS A 301 18.85 14.31 3.28
N GLY A 302 19.90 13.91 4.01
CA GLY A 302 20.64 14.76 4.95
C GLY A 302 20.03 14.85 6.34
N VAL A 303 19.10 13.96 6.70
CA VAL A 303 18.48 13.90 8.03
C VAL A 303 19.28 12.97 8.94
N GLU A 304 19.65 13.45 10.11
CA GLU A 304 20.35 12.66 11.12
C GLU A 304 19.44 11.52 11.64
N SER A 305 20.01 10.32 11.86
CA SER A 305 19.25 9.10 12.21
C SER A 305 18.37 9.30 13.45
N HIS A 306 18.87 9.98 14.49
CA HIS A 306 18.10 10.24 15.70
C HIS A 306 16.90 11.16 15.48
N LYS A 307 17.01 12.16 14.58
CA LYS A 307 15.88 13.03 14.20
C LYS A 307 14.84 12.27 13.39
N ALA A 308 15.29 11.41 12.46
CA ALA A 308 14.41 10.55 11.69
C ALA A 308 13.67 9.54 12.58
N ALA A 309 14.37 8.88 13.52
CA ALA A 309 13.76 7.96 14.48
C ALA A 309 12.75 8.69 15.41
N SER A 310 13.10 9.88 15.92
CA SER A 310 12.18 10.72 16.70
C SER A 310 10.94 11.12 15.90
N ALA A 311 11.07 11.42 14.61
CA ALA A 311 9.92 11.72 13.75
C ALA A 311 8.96 10.53 13.63
N LEU A 312 9.46 9.30 13.60
CA LEU A 312 8.64 8.09 13.52
C LEU A 312 8.04 7.63 14.85
N SER A 313 8.54 8.07 16.01
CA SER A 313 8.03 7.64 17.32
C SER A 313 6.54 7.93 17.51
N GLY A 314 6.00 8.91 16.81
CA GLY A 314 4.58 9.24 16.76
C GLY A 314 3.81 8.59 15.61
N PHE A 315 4.44 7.77 14.76
CA PHE A 315 3.79 7.19 13.59
C PHE A 315 2.64 6.25 13.99
N ARG A 316 1.42 6.64 13.63
CA ARG A 316 0.18 5.92 13.95
C ARG A 316 -0.27 4.93 12.87
N GLY A 317 0.53 4.79 11.81
CA GLY A 317 0.25 3.89 10.70
C GLY A 317 -0.51 4.52 9.54
N VAL A 318 -0.91 3.66 8.65
CA VAL A 318 -1.77 3.95 7.49
C VAL A 318 -3.10 3.27 7.73
N LEU A 319 -4.21 3.92 7.40
CA LEU A 319 -5.53 3.30 7.55
C LEU A 319 -5.59 1.98 6.78
N ARG A 320 -6.27 1.01 7.35
CA ARG A 320 -6.32 -0.36 6.88
C ARG A 320 -4.97 -1.11 6.89
N ARG A 321 -4.00 -0.70 7.72
CA ARG A 321 -2.75 -1.43 7.98
C ARG A 321 -2.60 -1.60 9.49
N PHE A 322 -3.04 -2.75 9.99
CA PHE A 322 -3.19 -3.01 11.43
C PHE A 322 -3.94 -1.88 12.16
N GLU A 323 -5.03 -1.43 11.55
CA GLU A 323 -5.83 -0.32 12.07
C GLU A 323 -6.73 -0.78 13.21
N VAL A 324 -6.50 -0.28 14.41
CA VAL A 324 -7.42 -0.53 15.54
C VAL A 324 -8.66 0.33 15.34
N LYS A 325 -9.78 -0.31 14.95
CA LYS A 325 -11.08 0.35 14.71
C LYS A 325 -11.76 0.74 16.02
N GLY A 326 -11.48 0.03 17.10
CA GLY A 326 -12.01 0.32 18.41
C GLY A 326 -12.04 -0.89 19.33
N GLU A 327 -12.49 -0.65 20.57
CA GLU A 327 -12.78 -1.68 21.57
C GLU A 327 -14.18 -1.46 22.13
N CYS A 328 -14.94 -2.54 22.30
CA CYS A 328 -16.24 -2.54 22.94
C CYS A 328 -16.48 -3.86 23.67
N GLN A 329 -17.04 -3.81 24.89
CA GLN A 329 -17.31 -4.98 25.75
C GLN A 329 -16.07 -5.92 25.94
N GLY A 330 -14.86 -5.34 25.95
CA GLY A 330 -13.60 -6.09 26.07
C GLY A 330 -13.14 -6.79 24.79
N ILE A 331 -13.85 -6.59 23.64
CA ILE A 331 -13.48 -7.10 22.33
C ILE A 331 -12.77 -5.99 21.55
N VAL A 332 -11.54 -6.25 21.11
CA VAL A 332 -10.77 -5.35 20.24
C VAL A 332 -11.03 -5.70 18.78
N ILE A 333 -11.23 -4.68 17.93
CA ILE A 333 -11.47 -4.86 16.50
C ILE A 333 -10.35 -4.16 15.72
N VAL A 334 -9.67 -4.93 14.86
CA VAL A 334 -8.58 -4.51 14.01
C VAL A 334 -8.91 -4.81 12.55
N ASP A 335 -8.53 -3.92 11.64
CA ASP A 335 -8.62 -4.13 10.20
C ASP A 335 -7.23 -4.08 9.57
N ASP A 336 -6.96 -5.00 8.64
CA ASP A 336 -5.76 -5.01 7.83
C ASP A 336 -6.05 -5.35 6.36
N TYR A 337 -5.38 -4.64 5.48
CA TYR A 337 -5.47 -4.84 4.03
C TYR A 337 -4.80 -6.12 3.54
N ALA A 338 -4.20 -6.92 4.44
CA ALA A 338 -3.50 -8.17 4.15
C ALA A 338 -4.38 -9.12 3.32
N HIS A 339 -3.91 -9.47 2.14
CA HIS A 339 -4.62 -10.30 1.17
C HIS A 339 -3.69 -11.30 0.46
N HIS A 340 -2.42 -11.30 0.81
CA HIS A 340 -1.40 -12.29 0.42
C HIS A 340 -1.06 -13.15 1.64
N PRO A 341 -0.79 -14.47 1.50
CA PRO A 341 -0.49 -15.35 2.64
C PRO A 341 0.62 -14.82 3.57
N THR A 342 1.72 -14.34 3.00
CA THR A 342 2.82 -13.72 3.76
C THR A 342 2.34 -12.51 4.59
N GLN A 343 1.45 -11.67 4.04
CA GLN A 343 0.89 -10.54 4.77
C GLN A 343 -0.04 -11.03 5.90
N VAL A 344 -0.89 -12.03 5.63
CA VAL A 344 -1.79 -12.63 6.62
C VAL A 344 -0.99 -13.16 7.80
N ALA A 345 0.04 -13.99 7.55
CA ALA A 345 0.92 -14.52 8.59
C ALA A 345 1.61 -13.41 9.38
N ALA A 346 2.17 -12.39 8.70
CA ALA A 346 2.85 -11.27 9.35
C ALA A 346 1.91 -10.43 10.23
N THR A 347 0.66 -10.22 9.79
CA THR A 347 -0.36 -9.48 10.53
C THR A 347 -0.85 -10.28 11.74
N LEU A 348 -1.07 -11.58 11.60
CA LEU A 348 -1.43 -12.46 12.70
C LEU A 348 -0.32 -12.54 13.75
N SER A 349 0.93 -12.69 13.34
CA SER A 349 2.08 -12.69 14.25
C SER A 349 2.21 -11.35 15.00
N ALA A 350 2.01 -10.22 14.31
CA ALA A 350 1.97 -8.90 14.95
C ALA A 350 0.81 -8.77 15.96
N ALA A 351 -0.36 -9.34 15.63
CA ALA A 351 -1.52 -9.38 16.53
C ALA A 351 -1.24 -10.24 17.78
N ARG A 352 -0.63 -11.41 17.60
CA ARG A 352 -0.25 -12.30 18.70
C ARG A 352 0.78 -11.66 19.63
N LEU A 353 1.78 -10.97 19.08
CA LEU A 353 2.78 -10.24 19.88
C LEU A 353 2.16 -9.08 20.67
N ARG A 354 1.25 -8.32 20.04
CA ARG A 354 0.60 -7.17 20.68
C ARG A 354 -0.45 -7.57 21.70
N TYR A 355 -1.16 -8.69 21.48
CA TYR A 355 -2.27 -9.18 22.28
C TYR A 355 -2.08 -10.64 22.67
N PRO A 356 -1.03 -11.00 23.42
CA PRO A 356 -0.62 -12.40 23.63
C PRO A 356 -1.65 -13.25 24.40
N LYS A 357 -2.58 -12.62 25.12
CA LYS A 357 -3.60 -13.30 25.93
C LYS A 357 -4.99 -13.30 25.29
N ARG A 358 -5.18 -12.62 24.15
CA ARG A 358 -6.48 -12.55 23.49
C ARG A 358 -6.66 -13.72 22.53
N ARG A 359 -7.87 -14.24 22.47
CA ARG A 359 -8.26 -15.21 21.42
C ARG A 359 -8.45 -14.45 20.12
N ILE A 360 -7.68 -14.81 19.08
CA ILE A 360 -7.63 -14.12 17.78
C ILE A 360 -8.60 -14.79 16.81
N TRP A 361 -9.59 -14.04 16.38
CA TRP A 361 -10.52 -14.37 15.30
C TRP A 361 -10.04 -13.72 14.01
N ALA A 362 -9.56 -14.52 13.05
CA ALA A 362 -9.16 -14.07 11.73
C ALA A 362 -10.31 -14.22 10.74
N VAL A 363 -10.80 -13.12 10.19
CA VAL A 363 -11.82 -13.14 9.13
C VAL A 363 -11.17 -12.68 7.84
N LEU A 364 -10.92 -13.63 6.92
CA LEU A 364 -10.33 -13.33 5.62
C LEU A 364 -11.40 -13.19 4.54
N GLN A 365 -11.39 -12.07 3.82
CA GLN A 365 -12.00 -11.95 2.51
C GLN A 365 -10.93 -12.15 1.44
N PRO A 366 -10.87 -13.32 0.76
CA PRO A 366 -9.90 -13.56 -0.29
C PRO A 366 -10.10 -12.56 -1.44
N HIS A 367 -9.02 -12.15 -2.09
CA HIS A 367 -9.05 -11.13 -3.13
C HIS A 367 -8.59 -11.71 -4.46
N THR A 368 -9.47 -11.71 -5.46
CA THR A 368 -9.38 -12.29 -6.80
C THR A 368 -9.31 -13.82 -6.83
N TYR A 369 -9.94 -14.42 -7.83
CA TYR A 369 -9.91 -15.86 -8.01
C TYR A 369 -8.53 -16.36 -8.43
N SER A 370 -7.87 -15.61 -9.32
CA SER A 370 -6.53 -15.96 -9.82
C SER A 370 -5.48 -16.00 -8.70
N ARG A 371 -5.45 -14.98 -7.80
CA ARG A 371 -4.53 -14.99 -6.67
C ARG A 371 -4.85 -16.12 -5.68
N THR A 372 -6.13 -16.31 -5.35
CA THR A 372 -6.55 -17.37 -4.42
C THR A 372 -6.14 -18.75 -4.92
N ALA A 373 -6.32 -19.03 -6.22
CA ALA A 373 -5.90 -20.29 -6.81
C ALA A 373 -4.38 -20.44 -6.87
N ALA A 374 -3.66 -19.41 -7.30
CA ALA A 374 -2.19 -19.47 -7.44
C ALA A 374 -1.46 -19.60 -6.11
N LEU A 375 -2.04 -19.12 -5.00
CA LEU A 375 -1.42 -19.12 -3.68
C LEU A 375 -2.12 -20.04 -2.68
N LEU A 376 -2.91 -21.02 -3.17
CA LEU A 376 -3.72 -21.92 -2.32
C LEU A 376 -2.87 -22.62 -1.27
N ASP A 377 -1.76 -23.25 -1.66
CA ASP A 377 -0.86 -23.97 -0.76
C ASP A 377 -0.23 -23.04 0.31
N ALA A 378 0.07 -21.79 -0.06
CA ALA A 378 0.60 -20.81 0.87
C ALA A 378 -0.47 -20.31 1.86
N PHE A 379 -1.73 -20.19 1.41
CA PHE A 379 -2.86 -19.89 2.29
C PHE A 379 -3.14 -21.01 3.28
N ALA A 380 -2.93 -22.27 2.87
CA ALA A 380 -3.18 -23.42 3.73
C ALA A 380 -2.45 -23.32 5.09
N THR A 381 -1.26 -22.72 5.13
CA THR A 381 -0.38 -22.71 6.31
C THR A 381 -0.21 -21.35 6.98
N CYS A 382 -0.87 -20.27 6.50
CA CYS A 382 -0.58 -18.92 6.97
C CYS A 382 -1.34 -18.46 8.24
N PHE A 383 -2.22 -19.31 8.80
CA PHE A 383 -3.10 -18.94 9.92
C PHE A 383 -2.63 -19.41 11.30
N GLY A 384 -1.39 -19.89 11.45
CA GLY A 384 -0.91 -20.52 12.69
C GLY A 384 -1.00 -19.68 13.97
N ASP A 385 -1.01 -18.34 13.86
CA ASP A 385 -1.16 -17.43 15.01
C ASP A 385 -2.63 -17.04 15.31
N ALA A 386 -3.61 -17.50 14.52
CA ALA A 386 -5.03 -17.35 14.81
C ALA A 386 -5.52 -18.45 15.74
N ASP A 387 -6.60 -18.20 16.49
CA ASP A 387 -7.32 -19.24 17.26
C ASP A 387 -8.58 -19.71 16.52
N LYS A 388 -9.14 -18.85 15.69
CA LYS A 388 -10.30 -19.14 14.84
C LYS A 388 -10.18 -18.45 13.49
N VAL A 389 -10.56 -19.16 12.44
CA VAL A 389 -10.47 -18.68 11.05
C VAL A 389 -11.85 -18.70 10.39
N ILE A 390 -12.23 -17.60 9.81
CA ILE A 390 -13.46 -17.48 9.01
C ILE A 390 -13.06 -17.01 7.61
N ILE A 391 -13.51 -17.73 6.59
CA ILE A 391 -13.33 -17.38 5.18
C ILE A 391 -14.68 -16.92 4.62
N THR A 392 -14.71 -15.72 4.02
CA THR A 392 -15.88 -15.21 3.32
C THR A 392 -15.78 -15.47 1.82
N ASP A 393 -16.83 -15.13 1.06
CA ASP A 393 -16.76 -15.18 -0.39
C ASP A 393 -15.61 -14.35 -0.95
N ILE A 394 -15.04 -14.83 -2.08
CA ILE A 394 -13.95 -14.17 -2.78
C ILE A 394 -14.44 -12.84 -3.34
N TYR A 395 -13.71 -11.77 -3.05
CA TYR A 395 -13.92 -10.48 -3.69
C TYR A 395 -13.29 -10.48 -5.08
N ALA A 396 -14.12 -10.56 -6.11
CA ALA A 396 -13.68 -10.71 -7.50
C ALA A 396 -12.94 -9.49 -8.07
N ALA A 397 -13.01 -8.31 -7.42
CA ALA A 397 -12.38 -7.03 -7.78
C ALA A 397 -12.61 -6.57 -9.23
N ARG A 398 -12.67 -7.51 -10.19
CA ARG A 398 -12.90 -7.28 -11.62
C ARG A 398 -14.03 -8.17 -12.10
N SER A 399 -15.08 -7.57 -12.63
CA SER A 399 -16.29 -8.25 -13.10
C SER A 399 -16.09 -9.26 -14.24
N ARG A 400 -14.86 -9.40 -14.78
CA ARG A 400 -14.51 -10.30 -15.89
C ARG A 400 -13.71 -11.53 -15.47
N GLU A 401 -13.28 -11.63 -14.22
CA GLU A 401 -12.53 -12.80 -13.76
C GLU A 401 -13.47 -14.00 -13.60
N LYS A 402 -13.09 -15.12 -14.22
CA LYS A 402 -13.88 -16.37 -14.09
C LYS A 402 -13.61 -17.00 -12.72
N PRO A 403 -14.63 -17.53 -12.05
CA PRO A 403 -14.44 -18.28 -10.81
C PRO A 403 -13.76 -19.64 -11.13
N ILE A 404 -12.46 -19.73 -10.91
CA ILE A 404 -11.64 -20.94 -11.08
C ILE A 404 -11.42 -21.70 -9.77
N ILE A 405 -11.78 -21.09 -8.65
CA ILE A 405 -11.74 -21.64 -7.29
C ILE A 405 -12.87 -20.99 -6.48
N SER A 406 -13.39 -21.67 -5.49
CA SER A 406 -14.36 -21.14 -4.54
C SER A 406 -13.69 -20.80 -3.19
N ALA A 407 -14.32 -19.93 -2.40
CA ALA A 407 -13.90 -19.68 -1.04
C ALA A 407 -14.03 -20.90 -0.12
N LYS A 408 -14.93 -21.81 -0.47
CA LYS A 408 -15.10 -23.08 0.23
C LYS A 408 -13.89 -23.99 0.01
N ASP A 409 -13.39 -24.09 -1.26
CA ASP A 409 -12.18 -24.86 -1.56
C ASP A 409 -10.98 -24.33 -0.77
N LEU A 410 -10.85 -23.01 -0.65
CA LEU A 410 -9.83 -22.41 0.20
C LEU A 410 -10.00 -22.77 1.68
N ALA A 411 -11.22 -22.69 2.22
CA ALA A 411 -11.48 -23.04 3.61
C ALA A 411 -11.18 -24.52 3.91
N GLU A 412 -11.46 -25.40 2.95
CA GLU A 412 -11.15 -26.85 3.05
C GLU A 412 -9.64 -27.14 2.96
N ALA A 413 -8.86 -26.29 2.27
CA ALA A 413 -7.41 -26.43 2.14
C ALA A 413 -6.63 -25.91 3.36
N ILE A 414 -7.22 -25.04 4.19
CA ILE A 414 -6.51 -24.44 5.33
C ILE A 414 -6.24 -25.48 6.42
N GLU A 415 -4.98 -25.65 6.78
CA GLU A 415 -4.47 -26.51 7.83
C GLU A 415 -4.60 -25.83 9.22
N HIS A 416 -5.83 -25.78 9.76
CA HIS A 416 -6.09 -25.16 11.05
C HIS A 416 -7.26 -25.88 11.75
N GLU A 417 -7.24 -25.99 13.09
CA GLU A 417 -8.22 -26.77 13.88
C GLU A 417 -9.65 -26.19 13.82
N ASP A 418 -9.80 -24.86 13.73
CA ASP A 418 -11.11 -24.20 13.73
C ASP A 418 -11.23 -23.25 12.51
N VAL A 419 -11.63 -23.80 11.36
CA VAL A 419 -11.88 -23.08 10.12
C VAL A 419 -13.36 -23.16 9.77
N ARG A 420 -13.94 -22.03 9.38
CA ARG A 420 -15.32 -21.96 8.88
C ARG A 420 -15.41 -21.15 7.60
N TYR A 421 -16.18 -21.66 6.65
CA TYR A 421 -16.65 -20.88 5.52
C TYR A 421 -18.03 -20.31 5.86
N LEU A 422 -18.16 -18.97 5.77
CA LEU A 422 -19.42 -18.23 5.90
C LEU A 422 -19.46 -17.22 4.76
N GLY A 423 -20.24 -17.46 3.72
CA GLY A 423 -20.20 -16.70 2.47
C GLY A 423 -20.60 -15.24 2.63
N SER A 424 -21.71 -14.97 3.33
CA SER A 424 -22.23 -13.62 3.47
C SER A 424 -21.72 -12.89 4.70
N PHE A 425 -21.50 -11.57 4.59
CA PHE A 425 -21.11 -10.74 5.74
C PHE A 425 -22.17 -10.72 6.86
N GLY A 426 -23.45 -10.89 6.51
CA GLY A 426 -24.52 -11.00 7.50
C GLY A 426 -24.38 -12.22 8.38
N GLU A 427 -24.10 -13.39 7.79
CA GLU A 427 -23.83 -14.63 8.52
C GLU A 427 -22.59 -14.52 9.41
N VAL A 428 -21.52 -13.93 8.87
CA VAL A 428 -20.27 -13.70 9.64
C VAL A 428 -20.54 -12.82 10.84
N VAL A 429 -21.20 -11.67 10.67
CA VAL A 429 -21.51 -10.75 11.79
C VAL A 429 -22.39 -11.44 12.84
N ALA A 430 -23.45 -12.16 12.44
CA ALA A 430 -24.33 -12.86 13.36
C ALA A 430 -23.57 -13.94 14.14
N TYR A 431 -22.71 -14.71 13.47
CA TYR A 431 -21.88 -15.73 14.09
C TYR A 431 -20.86 -15.12 15.09
N LEU A 432 -20.15 -14.07 14.71
CA LEU A 432 -19.20 -13.37 15.59
C LEU A 432 -19.89 -12.84 16.85
N LEU A 433 -21.05 -12.21 16.72
CA LEU A 433 -21.82 -11.67 17.85
C LEU A 433 -22.35 -12.76 18.78
N SER A 434 -22.56 -14.00 18.31
CA SER A 434 -23.00 -15.11 19.15
C SER A 434 -21.85 -15.82 19.90
N GLU A 435 -20.64 -15.79 19.35
CA GLU A 435 -19.51 -16.60 19.82
C GLU A 435 -18.39 -15.82 20.51
N MET A 436 -18.25 -14.52 20.17
CA MET A 436 -17.22 -13.68 20.77
C MET A 436 -17.58 -13.21 22.16
N SER A 437 -16.55 -13.02 22.97
CA SER A 437 -16.69 -12.58 24.37
C SER A 437 -15.58 -11.60 24.74
N GLY A 438 -15.69 -10.97 25.90
CA GLY A 438 -14.62 -10.11 26.44
C GLY A 438 -13.29 -10.87 26.51
N GLY A 439 -12.24 -10.26 25.99
CA GLY A 439 -10.91 -10.87 25.84
C GLY A 439 -10.60 -11.33 24.42
N ASP A 440 -11.54 -11.23 23.47
CA ASP A 440 -11.30 -11.58 22.08
C ASP A 440 -10.70 -10.40 21.28
N LEU A 441 -10.01 -10.76 20.21
CA LEU A 441 -9.55 -9.86 19.14
C LEU A 441 -10.19 -10.31 17.83
N LEU A 442 -10.95 -9.43 17.19
CA LEU A 442 -11.41 -9.61 15.82
C LEU A 442 -10.43 -8.93 14.86
N LEU A 443 -9.88 -9.68 13.93
CA LEU A 443 -9.00 -9.20 12.88
C LEU A 443 -9.65 -9.45 11.52
N THR A 444 -10.11 -8.38 10.86
CA THR A 444 -10.60 -8.43 9.47
C THR A 444 -9.42 -8.26 8.51
N LEU A 445 -9.33 -9.18 7.53
CA LEU A 445 -8.22 -9.28 6.58
C LEU A 445 -8.75 -9.22 5.15
N GLY A 446 -8.13 -8.40 4.30
CA GLY A 446 -8.45 -8.38 2.88
C GLY A 446 -8.43 -7.01 2.22
N ALA A 447 -8.19 -7.01 0.90
CA ALA A 447 -8.12 -5.78 0.09
C ALA A 447 -9.51 -5.28 -0.34
N GLY A 448 -10.57 -6.08 -0.18
CA GLY A 448 -11.93 -5.75 -0.54
C GLY A 448 -12.67 -4.94 0.52
N ASN A 449 -13.96 -5.21 0.67
CA ASN A 449 -14.85 -4.56 1.62
C ASN A 449 -15.08 -5.34 2.92
N GLY A 450 -14.31 -6.40 3.19
CA GLY A 450 -14.38 -7.23 4.39
C GLY A 450 -14.23 -6.44 5.72
N TYR A 451 -13.54 -5.29 5.69
CA TYR A 451 -13.42 -4.37 6.84
C TYR A 451 -14.79 -3.94 7.41
N THR A 452 -15.83 -3.91 6.58
CA THR A 452 -17.18 -3.54 7.02
C THR A 452 -17.78 -4.55 8.01
N ILE A 453 -17.28 -5.79 8.04
CA ILE A 453 -17.66 -6.80 9.05
C ILE A 453 -17.26 -6.30 10.44
N GLY A 454 -16.02 -5.89 10.62
CA GLY A 454 -15.53 -5.35 11.91
C GLY A 454 -16.27 -4.08 12.33
N GLU A 455 -16.56 -3.18 11.39
CA GLU A 455 -17.33 -1.95 11.66
C GLU A 455 -18.76 -2.25 12.12
N ARG A 456 -19.43 -3.23 11.47
CA ARG A 456 -20.78 -3.68 11.86
C ARG A 456 -20.77 -4.35 13.24
N VAL A 457 -19.83 -5.26 13.50
CA VAL A 457 -19.69 -5.89 14.83
C VAL A 457 -19.49 -4.82 15.90
N LEU A 458 -18.62 -3.84 15.69
CA LEU A 458 -18.38 -2.75 16.64
C LEU A 458 -19.64 -1.92 16.90
N THR A 459 -20.43 -1.65 15.88
CA THR A 459 -21.70 -0.91 15.97
C THR A 459 -22.73 -1.69 16.78
N GLU A 460 -22.97 -2.96 16.46
CA GLU A 460 -23.92 -3.83 17.15
C GLU A 460 -23.56 -4.02 18.63
N LEU A 461 -22.27 -4.24 18.95
CA LEU A 461 -21.80 -4.33 20.34
C LEU A 461 -22.06 -3.06 21.15
N ARG A 462 -21.87 -1.87 20.52
CA ARG A 462 -22.19 -0.58 21.16
C ARG A 462 -23.69 -0.38 21.40
N GLU A 463 -24.53 -0.87 20.51
CA GLU A 463 -25.99 -0.82 20.67
C GLU A 463 -26.49 -1.76 21.76
N GLN A 464 -25.93 -2.99 21.84
CA GLN A 464 -26.26 -3.95 22.90
C GLN A 464 -25.83 -3.45 24.29
N GLY A 465 -24.69 -2.77 24.41
CA GLY A 465 -24.22 -2.19 25.67
C GLY A 465 -25.00 -0.96 26.17
N LYS A 466 -25.90 -0.42 25.34
CA LYS A 466 -26.81 0.68 25.71
C LYS A 466 -28.18 0.20 26.18
N ARG A 467 -28.51 -1.08 26.03
CA ARG A 467 -29.71 -1.73 26.52
C ARG A 467 -29.44 -2.37 27.88
#